data_ed6203cc53e0b0304028cf61614af2cf
#
_entry.id   ed6203cc53e0b0304028cf61614af2cf
#
_cell.length_a   1.000
_cell.length_b   1.000
_cell.length_c   1.000
_cell.angle_alpha   90.00
_cell.angle_beta   90.00
_cell.angle_gamma   90.00
#
_symmetry.space_group_name_H-M   'P 1'
#
loop_
_entity.id
_entity.type
_entity.pdbx_description
1 polymer ?
#
loop_
_entity_poly.entity_id
_entity_poly.type
_entity_poly.pdbx_seq_one_letter_code
_entity_poly.pdbx_strand_id
1 'polypeptide(L)'
;MTKALIAVLGVLLLPVVAAAQTTQGPLVLERLHNPFVVTPDYKITDIDGDTGQLAGAYAGKLLGDILFVGGGFYWLVDGDHGEEMRYGGLVLGWSLPAGRAVRFGARGLVGFGTATLGVDGQLIGEPRGRLSPRGVPGQTVRFLAHDDFFVFEPQVNATVQVIPHVGVEVGGGYRLSGATNALEDRLNGISGSVGVQLAW
;
A
#
# COMPACT_ATOMS: atom_id res chain seq x y z
N MET A 1 13.12 0.51 18.88
CA MET A 1 12.31 0.80 17.70
C MET A 1 11.13 1.76 17.96
N THR A 2 10.56 1.84 19.15
CA THR A 2 9.43 2.73 19.52
C THR A 2 9.70 4.24 19.39
N LYS A 3 10.94 4.70 19.52
CA LYS A 3 11.29 6.14 19.45
C LYS A 3 11.26 6.71 18.02
N ALA A 4 11.54 5.89 17.01
CA ALA A 4 11.50 6.32 15.60
C ALA A 4 10.06 6.46 15.07
N LEU A 5 9.14 5.62 15.54
CA LEU A 5 7.73 5.67 15.14
C LEU A 5 7.03 6.95 15.63
N ILE A 6 7.37 7.41 16.85
CA ILE A 6 6.82 8.64 17.42
C ILE A 6 7.34 9.87 16.67
N ALA A 7 8.59 9.85 16.18
CA ALA A 7 9.15 10.96 15.41
C ALA A 7 8.49 11.12 14.02
N VAL A 8 8.17 10.02 13.35
CA VAL A 8 7.48 10.05 12.05
C VAL A 8 6.03 10.53 12.19
N LEU A 9 5.34 10.12 13.26
CA LEU A 9 3.97 10.58 13.54
C LEU A 9 3.93 12.08 13.91
N GLY A 10 4.96 12.59 14.58
CA GLY A 10 5.09 14.01 14.96
C GLY A 10 5.31 14.94 13.78
N VAL A 11 6.01 14.50 12.73
CA VAL A 11 6.28 15.31 11.52
C VAL A 11 5.03 15.42 10.63
N LEU A 12 4.11 14.45 10.69
CA LEU A 12 2.86 14.46 9.91
C LEU A 12 1.79 15.43 10.47
N LEU A 13 1.95 15.95 11.68
CA LEU A 13 0.95 16.79 12.34
C LEU A 13 1.26 18.30 12.31
N LEU A 14 2.40 18.74 11.80
CA LEU A 14 2.88 20.11 11.94
C LEU A 14 2.40 21.19 10.94
N PRO A 15 1.75 20.97 9.81
CA PRO A 15 1.42 22.09 8.90
C PRO A 15 0.01 22.69 9.03
N VAL A 16 -0.80 22.33 10.02
CA VAL A 16 -2.22 22.75 10.05
C VAL A 16 -2.46 24.13 10.67
N VAL A 17 -1.48 24.74 11.32
CA VAL A 17 -1.73 25.93 12.16
C VAL A 17 -1.47 27.28 11.46
N ALA A 18 -0.89 27.30 10.27
CA ALA A 18 -0.40 28.56 9.65
C ALA A 18 -1.37 29.27 8.68
N ALA A 19 -2.58 28.78 8.45
CA ALA A 19 -3.49 29.35 7.42
C ALA A 19 -4.75 30.05 7.97
N ALA A 20 -4.82 30.36 9.25
CA ALA A 20 -6.03 30.93 9.88
C ALA A 20 -5.98 32.45 10.04
N GLN A 21 -5.50 33.21 9.05
CA GLN A 21 -5.69 34.66 9.00
C GLN A 21 -6.01 35.07 7.57
N THR A 22 -7.27 35.01 7.20
CA THR A 22 -7.75 35.76 6.03
C THR A 22 -9.01 36.52 6.36
N THR A 23 -8.87 37.83 6.22
CA THR A 23 -9.85 38.89 5.99
C THR A 23 -11.26 38.40 5.67
N GLN A 24 -12.23 38.86 6.47
CA GLN A 24 -13.65 38.74 6.18
C GLN A 24 -14.00 39.55 4.89
N GLY A 25 -13.95 38.84 3.76
CA GLY A 25 -14.64 39.22 2.54
C GLY A 25 -16.07 38.68 2.57
N PRO A 26 -17.00 39.16 1.72
CA PRO A 26 -18.36 38.65 1.64
C PRO A 26 -18.29 37.14 1.43
N LEU A 27 -19.12 36.36 2.15
CA LEU A 27 -19.26 34.91 2.03
C LEU A 27 -19.64 34.57 0.58
N VAL A 28 -18.64 34.43 -0.26
CA VAL A 28 -18.80 33.72 -1.52
C VAL A 28 -18.94 32.27 -1.13
N LEU A 29 -20.15 31.73 -1.24
CA LEU A 29 -20.39 30.29 -1.21
C LEU A 29 -19.71 29.70 -2.43
N GLU A 30 -18.40 29.53 -2.36
CA GLU A 30 -17.65 28.77 -3.32
C GLU A 30 -18.19 27.35 -3.22
N ARG A 31 -18.81 26.89 -4.30
CA ARG A 31 -19.37 25.54 -4.38
C ARG A 31 -18.20 24.59 -4.22
N LEU A 32 -18.04 24.03 -3.02
CA LEU A 32 -17.01 23.02 -2.73
C LEU A 32 -17.13 21.91 -3.78
N HIS A 33 -16.18 21.88 -4.70
CA HIS A 33 -16.10 20.85 -5.69
C HIS A 33 -15.53 19.62 -5.00
N ASN A 34 -16.37 18.60 -4.81
CA ASN A 34 -16.00 17.33 -4.17
C ASN A 34 -16.08 16.21 -5.21
N PRO A 35 -15.13 16.13 -6.14
CA PRO A 35 -15.17 15.11 -7.17
C PRO A 35 -15.03 13.71 -6.56
N PHE A 36 -15.73 12.77 -7.18
CA PHE A 36 -15.47 11.36 -6.95
C PHE A 36 -14.27 10.94 -7.81
N VAL A 37 -13.35 10.22 -7.19
CA VAL A 37 -12.09 9.79 -7.80
C VAL A 37 -12.02 8.29 -7.81
N VAL A 38 -11.65 7.70 -8.95
CA VAL A 38 -11.28 6.29 -9.07
C VAL A 38 -9.93 6.20 -9.73
N THR A 39 -9.05 5.40 -9.16
CA THR A 39 -7.70 5.20 -9.69
C THR A 39 -7.38 3.71 -9.70
N PRO A 40 -7.59 3.00 -10.82
CA PRO A 40 -6.90 1.74 -11.03
C PRO A 40 -5.40 2.01 -11.03
N ASP A 41 -4.66 1.21 -10.30
CA ASP A 41 -3.22 1.31 -10.23
C ASP A 41 -2.52 -0.06 -10.20
N TYR A 42 -1.25 -0.02 -10.55
CA TYR A 42 -0.36 -1.16 -10.59
C TYR A 42 0.86 -0.84 -9.75
N LYS A 43 1.23 -1.78 -8.88
CA LYS A 43 2.36 -1.64 -7.96
C LYS A 43 3.40 -2.71 -8.21
N ILE A 44 4.65 -2.30 -8.17
CA ILE A 44 5.80 -3.19 -8.04
C ILE A 44 6.30 -3.03 -6.60
N THR A 45 6.48 -4.12 -5.90
CA THR A 45 6.81 -4.12 -4.48
C THR A 45 7.76 -5.25 -4.14
N ASP A 46 8.49 -5.11 -3.05
CA ASP A 46 9.26 -6.19 -2.46
C ASP A 46 8.32 -7.07 -1.61
N ILE A 47 8.40 -8.37 -1.80
CA ILE A 47 7.71 -9.40 -0.99
C ILE A 47 8.74 -10.51 -0.74
N ASP A 48 9.14 -10.70 0.50
CA ASP A 48 10.10 -11.74 0.91
C ASP A 48 11.49 -11.65 0.22
N GLY A 49 11.89 -10.45 -0.19
CA GLY A 49 13.14 -10.23 -0.93
C GLY A 49 13.01 -10.46 -2.44
N ASP A 50 11.84 -10.85 -2.93
CA ASP A 50 11.53 -10.99 -4.35
C ASP A 50 10.62 -9.88 -4.85
N THR A 51 10.67 -9.61 -6.16
CA THR A 51 9.83 -8.58 -6.78
C THR A 51 8.42 -9.13 -7.02
N GLY A 52 7.45 -8.62 -6.26
CA GLY A 52 6.02 -8.91 -6.45
C GLY A 52 5.31 -7.82 -7.24
N GLN A 53 4.28 -8.20 -7.96
CA GLN A 53 3.46 -7.32 -8.78
C GLN A 53 2.01 -7.34 -8.28
N LEU A 54 1.48 -6.17 -7.92
CA LEU A 54 0.12 -6.03 -7.43
C LEU A 54 -0.70 -5.20 -8.41
N ALA A 55 -1.89 -5.70 -8.76
CA ALA A 55 -2.92 -4.90 -9.38
C ALA A 55 -3.92 -4.45 -8.33
N GLY A 56 -4.56 -3.30 -8.55
CA GLY A 56 -5.57 -2.83 -7.63
C GLY A 56 -6.23 -1.54 -8.08
N ALA A 57 -6.98 -0.97 -7.18
CA ALA A 57 -7.60 0.32 -7.36
C ALA A 57 -7.92 0.94 -6.00
N TYR A 58 -8.00 2.25 -5.98
CA TYR A 58 -8.64 2.97 -4.90
C TYR A 58 -9.72 3.92 -5.44
N ALA A 59 -10.74 4.17 -4.64
CA ALA A 59 -11.84 5.04 -5.01
C ALA A 59 -12.38 5.79 -3.79
N GLY A 60 -12.85 7.01 -3.99
CA GLY A 60 -13.38 7.84 -2.91
C GLY A 60 -13.72 9.25 -3.34
N LYS A 61 -13.84 10.14 -2.36
CA LYS A 61 -14.13 11.56 -2.56
C LYS A 61 -12.93 12.42 -2.22
N LEU A 62 -12.70 13.41 -3.05
CA LEU A 62 -11.73 14.47 -2.79
C LEU A 62 -12.49 15.66 -2.21
N LEU A 63 -12.33 15.92 -0.92
CA LEU A 63 -13.01 16.97 -0.17
C LEU A 63 -12.22 18.27 -0.26
N GLY A 64 -12.85 19.32 -0.76
CA GLY A 64 -12.23 20.64 -0.90
C GLY A 64 -10.97 20.63 -1.77
N ASP A 65 -10.87 19.73 -2.75
CA ASP A 65 -9.71 19.55 -3.63
C ASP A 65 -8.38 19.20 -2.92
N ILE A 66 -8.43 18.90 -1.64
CA ILE A 66 -7.23 18.65 -0.81
C ILE A 66 -7.28 17.29 -0.13
N LEU A 67 -8.36 16.97 0.58
CA LEU A 67 -8.46 15.78 1.41
C LEU A 67 -9.16 14.64 0.66
N PHE A 68 -8.45 13.53 0.45
CA PHE A 68 -9.03 12.32 -0.11
C PHE A 68 -9.47 11.36 1.01
N VAL A 69 -10.69 10.85 0.90
CA VAL A 69 -11.24 9.81 1.78
C VAL A 69 -11.91 8.75 0.92
N GLY A 70 -11.48 7.51 1.07
CA GLY A 70 -11.98 6.42 0.24
C GLY A 70 -11.55 5.04 0.72
N GLY A 71 -11.66 4.07 -0.15
CA GLY A 71 -11.18 2.71 0.06
C GLY A 71 -10.30 2.24 -1.08
N GLY A 72 -9.48 1.23 -0.81
CA GLY A 72 -8.62 0.60 -1.82
C GLY A 72 -8.52 -0.91 -1.62
N PHE A 73 -8.22 -1.59 -2.72
CA PHE A 73 -8.04 -3.04 -2.74
C PHE A 73 -6.96 -3.41 -3.74
N TYR A 74 -6.11 -4.38 -3.36
CA TYR A 74 -4.97 -4.86 -4.12
C TYR A 74 -4.86 -6.37 -4.04
N TRP A 75 -4.38 -6.99 -5.14
CA TRP A 75 -4.08 -8.41 -5.19
C TRP A 75 -2.79 -8.67 -5.96
N LEU A 76 -2.09 -9.74 -5.59
CA LEU A 76 -0.90 -10.22 -6.26
C LEU A 76 -1.26 -10.79 -7.63
N VAL A 77 -0.57 -10.34 -8.69
CA VAL A 77 -0.80 -10.77 -10.07
C VAL A 77 0.19 -11.86 -10.48
N ASP A 78 1.41 -11.79 -9.95
CA ASP A 78 2.53 -12.64 -10.30
C ASP A 78 2.96 -13.48 -9.07
N GLY A 79 2.08 -14.40 -8.67
CA GLY A 79 2.34 -15.34 -7.58
C GLY A 79 2.91 -16.66 -8.11
N ASP A 80 4.15 -16.99 -7.75
CA ASP A 80 4.77 -18.24 -8.12
C ASP A 80 4.21 -19.42 -7.29
N HIS A 81 3.88 -20.52 -7.95
CA HIS A 81 3.55 -21.80 -7.32
C HIS A 81 2.46 -21.78 -6.23
N GLY A 82 1.41 -20.97 -6.40
CA GLY A 82 0.28 -20.92 -5.48
C GLY A 82 0.43 -19.85 -4.38
N GLU A 83 1.34 -18.92 -4.53
CA GLU A 83 1.42 -17.74 -3.69
C GLU A 83 0.29 -16.78 -4.04
N GLU A 84 -0.41 -16.33 -3.03
CA GLU A 84 -1.51 -15.40 -3.15
C GLU A 84 -1.37 -14.33 -2.08
N MET A 85 -1.65 -13.09 -2.46
CA MET A 85 -1.75 -11.98 -1.51
C MET A 85 -2.86 -11.05 -1.96
N ARG A 86 -3.70 -10.65 -1.02
CA ARG A 86 -4.74 -9.64 -1.25
C ARG A 86 -4.96 -8.85 0.02
N TYR A 87 -5.16 -7.55 -0.14
CA TYR A 87 -5.46 -6.68 0.98
C TYR A 87 -6.31 -5.49 0.54
N GLY A 88 -7.00 -4.88 1.49
CA GLY A 88 -7.79 -3.70 1.25
C GLY A 88 -8.13 -2.99 2.54
N GLY A 89 -8.59 -1.76 2.40
CA GLY A 89 -8.91 -0.95 3.56
C GLY A 89 -9.29 0.49 3.23
N LEU A 90 -9.28 1.29 4.28
CA LEU A 90 -9.51 2.73 4.19
C LEU A 90 -8.28 3.42 3.60
N VAL A 91 -8.52 4.35 2.68
CA VAL A 91 -7.48 5.22 2.11
C VAL A 91 -7.77 6.66 2.52
N LEU A 92 -6.81 7.26 3.20
CA LEU A 92 -6.81 8.67 3.56
C LEU A 92 -5.61 9.34 2.90
N GLY A 93 -5.81 10.53 2.35
CA GLY A 93 -4.73 11.25 1.71
C GLY A 93 -5.00 12.74 1.60
N TRP A 94 -3.96 13.48 1.26
CA TRP A 94 -4.07 14.88 0.89
C TRP A 94 -3.31 15.12 -0.40
N SER A 95 -3.77 16.11 -1.15
CA SER A 95 -3.24 16.47 -2.45
C SER A 95 -3.09 17.97 -2.54
N LEU A 96 -1.93 18.44 -2.95
CA LEU A 96 -1.61 19.85 -3.11
C LEU A 96 -1.38 20.16 -4.59
N PRO A 97 -2.11 21.11 -5.17
CA PRO A 97 -1.87 21.55 -6.53
C PRO A 97 -0.51 22.26 -6.64
N ALA A 98 0.32 21.85 -7.58
CA ALA A 98 1.64 22.45 -7.88
C ALA A 98 1.63 23.13 -9.25
N GLY A 99 0.50 23.73 -9.62
CA GLY A 99 0.26 24.36 -10.92
C GLY A 99 -1.06 23.91 -11.54
N ARG A 100 -1.22 24.12 -12.83
CA ARG A 100 -2.47 23.80 -13.53
C ARG A 100 -2.63 22.32 -13.86
N ALA A 101 -1.54 21.61 -14.04
CA ALA A 101 -1.56 20.22 -14.52
C ALA A 101 -0.92 19.22 -13.54
N VAL A 102 -0.22 19.68 -12.50
CA VAL A 102 0.53 18.81 -11.60
C VAL A 102 0.00 18.94 -10.18
N ARG A 103 -0.16 17.81 -9.51
CA ARG A 103 -0.52 17.71 -8.09
C ARG A 103 0.47 16.79 -7.40
N PHE A 104 0.89 17.15 -6.21
CA PHE A 104 1.64 16.28 -5.31
C PHE A 104 0.77 15.88 -4.15
N GLY A 105 0.91 14.66 -3.67
CA GLY A 105 0.12 14.18 -2.57
C GLY A 105 0.85 13.17 -1.71
N ALA A 106 0.22 12.87 -0.60
CA ALA A 106 0.56 11.73 0.22
C ALA A 106 -0.74 11.04 0.62
N ARG A 107 -0.71 9.73 0.68
CA ARG A 107 -1.84 8.92 1.13
C ARG A 107 -1.36 7.77 2.00
N GLY A 108 -2.26 7.25 2.83
CA GLY A 108 -2.04 6.04 3.60
C GLY A 108 -3.22 5.10 3.43
N LEU A 109 -2.95 3.82 3.19
CA LEU A 109 -3.93 2.75 3.26
C LEU A 109 -3.77 2.07 4.62
N VAL A 110 -4.89 1.90 5.32
CA VAL A 110 -4.98 1.15 6.58
C VAL A 110 -6.05 0.09 6.43
N GLY A 111 -5.70 -1.17 6.66
CA GLY A 111 -6.65 -2.24 6.43
C GLY A 111 -6.16 -3.62 6.82
N PHE A 112 -6.72 -4.62 6.19
CA PHE A 112 -6.43 -6.03 6.43
C PHE A 112 -6.24 -6.76 5.12
N GLY A 113 -5.52 -7.87 5.20
CA GLY A 113 -5.28 -8.73 4.05
C GLY A 113 -5.04 -10.17 4.45
N THR A 114 -4.96 -11.02 3.44
CA THR A 114 -4.58 -12.42 3.55
C THR A 114 -3.42 -12.69 2.62
N ALA A 115 -2.46 -13.49 3.08
CA ALA A 115 -1.33 -13.92 2.27
C ALA A 115 -1.15 -15.43 2.41
N THR A 116 -0.82 -16.06 1.29
CA THR A 116 -0.35 -17.45 1.24
C THR A 116 1.03 -17.43 0.59
N LEU A 117 2.06 -17.70 1.38
CA LEU A 117 3.44 -17.68 0.92
C LEU A 117 4.09 -19.06 1.07
N GLY A 118 5.01 -19.39 0.15
CA GLY A 118 5.81 -20.59 0.22
C GLY A 118 6.86 -20.49 1.33
N VAL A 119 6.88 -21.45 2.24
CA VAL A 119 7.91 -21.60 3.28
C VAL A 119 8.73 -22.85 2.99
N ASP A 120 10.02 -22.69 2.78
CA ASP A 120 10.93 -23.80 2.60
C ASP A 120 11.24 -24.43 3.96
N GLY A 121 10.72 -25.64 4.18
CA GLY A 121 11.02 -26.45 5.35
C GLY A 121 12.01 -27.55 5.04
N GLN A 122 13.10 -27.65 5.79
CA GLN A 122 13.95 -28.84 5.78
C GLN A 122 13.33 -29.91 6.68
N LEU A 123 12.99 -31.06 6.10
CA LEU A 123 12.66 -32.21 6.91
C LEU A 123 13.95 -32.73 7.58
N ILE A 124 14.19 -32.29 8.81
CA ILE A 124 15.22 -32.91 9.67
C ILE A 124 14.64 -34.24 10.15
N GLY A 125 14.87 -35.28 9.37
CA GLY A 125 14.58 -36.64 9.78
C GLY A 125 15.52 -37.01 10.91
N GLU A 126 15.05 -37.10 12.16
CA GLU A 126 15.77 -37.81 13.20
C GLU A 126 15.91 -39.29 12.82
N PRO A 127 17.11 -39.85 12.85
CA PRO A 127 17.31 -41.29 12.58
C PRO A 127 16.92 -42.09 13.82
N ARG A 128 15.65 -42.38 13.97
CA ARG A 128 15.22 -43.47 14.86
C ARG A 128 14.99 -44.75 14.08
N GLY A 129 16.04 -45.53 14.06
CA GLY A 129 15.92 -47.01 13.96
C GLY A 129 15.76 -47.64 12.58
N ARG A 130 16.85 -48.23 12.13
CA ARG A 130 16.96 -49.37 11.17
C ARG A 130 16.68 -49.15 9.69
N LEU A 131 17.80 -49.07 8.98
CA LEU A 131 17.97 -49.63 7.62
C LEU A 131 17.06 -49.09 6.53
N SER A 132 17.44 -47.95 5.98
CA SER A 132 17.19 -47.69 4.58
C SER A 132 18.51 -47.29 3.91
N PRO A 133 18.98 -48.05 2.90
CA PRO A 133 20.17 -47.70 2.16
C PRO A 133 19.77 -46.75 1.05
N ARG A 134 20.22 -45.55 1.15
CA ARG A 134 20.19 -44.38 0.28
C ARG A 134 19.46 -43.21 0.95
N GLY A 135 20.22 -42.53 1.79
CA GLY A 135 19.86 -41.18 2.18
C GLY A 135 19.83 -40.27 0.95
N VAL A 136 18.68 -39.78 0.59
CA VAL A 136 18.54 -38.66 -0.34
C VAL A 136 18.88 -37.42 0.48
N PRO A 137 19.97 -36.67 0.17
CA PRO A 137 20.30 -35.46 0.89
C PRO A 137 19.23 -34.41 0.59
N GLY A 138 18.56 -33.87 1.66
CA GLY A 138 17.90 -32.59 1.62
C GLY A 138 16.77 -32.43 0.59
N GLN A 139 15.66 -33.18 0.75
CA GLN A 139 14.43 -32.73 0.10
C GLN A 139 13.94 -31.46 0.83
N THR A 140 14.09 -30.30 0.20
CA THR A 140 13.38 -29.09 0.59
C THR A 140 11.91 -29.31 0.26
N VAL A 141 11.06 -29.35 1.27
CA VAL A 141 9.60 -29.41 1.08
C VAL A 141 9.07 -28.01 1.28
N ARG A 142 8.43 -27.49 0.25
CA ARG A 142 7.79 -26.18 0.29
C ARG A 142 6.40 -26.35 0.91
N PHE A 143 6.14 -25.67 2.01
CA PHE A 143 4.84 -25.61 2.67
C PHE A 143 4.20 -24.25 2.34
N LEU A 144 2.90 -24.24 2.07
CA LEU A 144 2.14 -22.99 1.94
C LEU A 144 1.67 -22.57 3.34
N ALA A 145 2.12 -21.42 3.81
CA ALA A 145 1.63 -20.78 5.02
C ALA A 145 0.57 -19.75 4.65
N HIS A 146 -0.60 -19.87 5.26
CA HIS A 146 -1.69 -18.90 5.11
C HIS A 146 -1.81 -18.11 6.39
N ASP A 147 -1.86 -16.77 6.28
CA ASP A 147 -2.03 -15.89 7.43
C ASP A 147 -2.83 -14.63 7.06
N ASP A 148 -3.55 -14.12 8.06
CA ASP A 148 -4.22 -12.84 7.99
C ASP A 148 -3.29 -11.76 8.57
N PHE A 149 -3.22 -10.59 7.94
CA PHE A 149 -2.35 -9.52 8.37
C PHE A 149 -3.05 -8.16 8.37
N PHE A 150 -2.63 -7.32 9.29
CA PHE A 150 -2.92 -5.89 9.25
C PHE A 150 -1.94 -5.21 8.31
N VAL A 151 -2.41 -4.21 7.55
CA VAL A 151 -1.56 -3.44 6.63
C VAL A 151 -1.69 -1.94 6.90
N PHE A 152 -0.54 -1.28 6.93
CA PHE A 152 -0.42 0.17 6.84
C PHE A 152 0.57 0.51 5.73
N GLU A 153 0.11 1.22 4.71
CA GLU A 153 0.91 1.56 3.53
C GLU A 153 0.90 3.07 3.27
N PRO A 154 1.83 3.84 3.85
CA PRO A 154 2.05 5.24 3.50
C PRO A 154 2.71 5.36 2.13
N GLN A 155 2.23 6.33 1.33
CA GLN A 155 2.72 6.61 -0.02
C GLN A 155 2.83 8.10 -0.27
N VAL A 156 3.78 8.50 -1.11
CA VAL A 156 3.84 9.81 -1.74
C VAL A 156 3.58 9.66 -3.23
N ASN A 157 2.87 10.58 -3.83
CA ASN A 157 2.45 10.48 -5.22
C ASN A 157 2.48 11.84 -5.92
N ALA A 158 2.65 11.78 -7.24
CA ALA A 158 2.51 12.89 -8.14
C ALA A 158 1.50 12.51 -9.23
N THR A 159 0.53 13.39 -9.47
CA THR A 159 -0.48 13.21 -10.53
C THR A 159 -0.28 14.30 -11.57
N VAL A 160 -0.24 13.91 -12.84
CA VAL A 160 -0.22 14.80 -13.98
C VAL A 160 -1.56 14.71 -14.70
N GLN A 161 -2.30 15.81 -14.71
CA GLN A 161 -3.57 15.91 -15.43
C GLN A 161 -3.30 15.93 -16.95
N VAL A 162 -3.85 14.97 -17.65
CA VAL A 162 -3.68 14.86 -19.11
C VAL A 162 -4.84 15.54 -19.84
N ILE A 163 -6.06 15.30 -19.38
CA ILE A 163 -7.31 15.96 -19.84
C ILE A 163 -8.20 16.27 -18.63
N PRO A 164 -9.26 17.09 -18.73
CA PRO A 164 -10.07 17.56 -17.60
C PRO A 164 -10.63 16.46 -16.74
N HIS A 165 -10.61 15.30 -16.82
CA HIS A 165 -11.12 14.25 -15.91
C HIS A 165 -10.17 13.07 -15.77
N VAL A 166 -9.01 13.13 -16.44
CA VAL A 166 -8.06 12.02 -16.48
C VAL A 166 -6.66 12.50 -16.15
N GLY A 167 -6.04 11.88 -15.17
CA GLY A 167 -4.65 12.08 -14.78
C GLY A 167 -3.86 10.78 -14.80
N VAL A 168 -2.56 10.90 -14.94
CA VAL A 168 -1.62 9.81 -14.70
C VAL A 168 -0.96 10.05 -13.36
N GLU A 169 -0.99 9.06 -12.50
CA GLU A 169 -0.39 9.10 -11.17
C GLU A 169 0.82 8.17 -11.12
N VAL A 170 1.89 8.64 -10.50
CA VAL A 170 3.04 7.83 -10.12
C VAL A 170 3.29 8.02 -8.64
N GLY A 171 3.69 6.96 -7.96
CA GLY A 171 3.89 7.01 -6.51
C GLY A 171 4.95 6.06 -6.02
N GLY A 172 5.35 6.28 -4.78
CA GLY A 172 6.24 5.39 -4.04
C GLY A 172 5.83 5.34 -2.59
N GLY A 173 5.99 4.20 -1.96
CA GLY A 173 5.58 3.99 -0.59
C GLY A 173 6.32 2.84 0.08
N TYR A 174 5.89 2.57 1.28
CA TYR A 174 6.38 1.46 2.08
C TYR A 174 5.22 0.74 2.74
N ARG A 175 5.14 -0.56 2.57
CA ARG A 175 4.14 -1.39 3.22
C ARG A 175 4.69 -1.91 4.54
N LEU A 176 3.93 -1.66 5.60
CA LEU A 176 4.11 -2.21 6.93
C LEU A 176 2.98 -3.20 7.19
N SER A 177 3.32 -4.43 7.47
CA SER A 177 2.37 -5.48 7.84
C SER A 177 2.55 -5.85 9.31
N GLY A 178 1.45 -6.14 9.98
CA GLY A 178 1.43 -6.74 11.30
C GLY A 178 0.78 -8.11 11.18
N ALA A 179 1.59 -9.15 11.00
CA ALA A 179 1.16 -10.54 11.00
C ALA A 179 1.46 -11.18 12.37
N THR A 180 0.74 -12.23 12.72
CA THR A 180 0.89 -12.88 14.03
C THR A 180 2.10 -13.83 14.06
N ASN A 181 2.69 -14.15 12.93
CA ASN A 181 3.71 -15.19 12.74
C ASN A 181 4.95 -14.69 11.95
N ALA A 182 5.80 -15.61 11.55
CA ALA A 182 7.05 -15.36 10.81
C ALA A 182 6.89 -14.65 9.43
N LEU A 183 5.67 -14.32 9.03
CA LEU A 183 5.37 -13.63 7.77
C LEU A 183 5.44 -12.09 7.89
N GLU A 184 5.52 -11.53 9.11
CA GLU A 184 5.53 -10.07 9.32
C GLU A 184 6.68 -9.38 8.57
N ASP A 185 7.91 -9.88 8.73
CA ASP A 185 9.08 -9.28 8.07
C ASP A 185 9.08 -9.52 6.55
N ARG A 186 8.43 -10.57 6.09
CA ARG A 186 8.39 -10.98 4.68
C ARG A 186 7.39 -10.17 3.84
N LEU A 187 6.36 -9.62 4.47
CA LEU A 187 5.33 -8.80 3.82
C LEU A 187 5.64 -7.31 3.82
N ASN A 188 6.65 -6.87 4.58
CA ASN A 188 7.10 -5.49 4.60
C ASN A 188 7.94 -5.19 3.37
N GLY A 189 7.71 -4.06 2.70
CA GLY A 189 8.49 -3.74 1.51
C GLY A 189 8.26 -2.36 0.93
N ILE A 190 9.24 -1.91 0.16
CA ILE A 190 9.13 -0.71 -0.66
C ILE A 190 8.18 -1.01 -1.82
N SER A 191 7.37 -0.02 -2.21
CA SER A 191 6.49 -0.12 -3.38
C SER A 191 6.64 1.09 -4.29
N GLY A 192 6.63 0.85 -5.60
CA GLY A 192 6.43 1.84 -6.63
C GLY A 192 5.10 1.62 -7.32
N SER A 193 4.37 2.67 -7.67
CA SER A 193 3.05 2.55 -8.31
C SER A 193 2.90 3.46 -9.52
N VAL A 194 2.07 3.01 -10.46
CA VAL A 194 1.58 3.79 -11.58
C VAL A 194 0.09 3.55 -11.76
N GLY A 195 -0.67 4.63 -11.93
CA GLY A 195 -2.13 4.54 -12.05
C GLY A 195 -2.72 5.58 -12.99
N VAL A 196 -4.00 5.38 -13.32
CA VAL A 196 -4.79 6.33 -14.09
C VAL A 196 -5.89 6.86 -13.20
N GLN A 197 -5.81 8.14 -12.86
CA GLN A 197 -6.81 8.82 -12.03
C GLN A 197 -7.96 9.32 -12.91
N LEU A 198 -9.17 8.92 -12.54
CA LEU A 198 -10.42 9.38 -13.14
C LEU A 198 -11.17 10.19 -12.08
N ALA A 199 -11.60 11.42 -12.41
CA ALA A 199 -12.29 12.31 -11.48
C ALA A 199 -13.52 12.96 -12.15
N TRP A 200 -14.68 12.99 -11.47
CA TRP A 200 -15.93 13.61 -11.96
C TRP A 200 -16.83 14.13 -10.84
#